data_b0397b122ce3cfdfba03d8f38b86bc41
#
_entry.id   b0397b122ce3cfdfba03d8f38b86bc41
#
_cell.length_a   1.000
_cell.length_b   1.000
_cell.length_c   1.000
_cell.angle_alpha   90.00
_cell.angle_beta   90.00
_cell.angle_gamma   90.00
#
_symmetry.space_group_name_H-M   'P 1'
#
loop_
_entity.id
_entity.type
_entity.pdbx_description
1 polymer ?
#
loop_
_entity_poly.entity_id
_entity_poly.type
_entity_poly.pdbx_seq_one_letter_code
_entity_poly.pdbx_strand_id
1 'polypeptide(L)'
;LFFCSPLIADFFNTPELTSLARYIFIGFFLTSLGVAPRAYLFRNMMVRENTIISISSLLISGITGITLAYYGFAYWGIATQTIIYVFVTTLLSFYYAKWLPSLKIDFSPIKEMIGFSSKLIVTNFFYIINNNVLTVLLGRFYTPHVVGNYTQASKWNSMGILLISNTLNGISQPVF
;
A
#
# COMPACT_ATOMS: atom_id res chain seq x y z
N LEU A 1 -0.71 13.21 -9.23
CA LEU A 1 -1.39 12.92 -7.95
C LEU A 1 -1.18 14.06 -6.94
N PHE A 2 0.04 14.52 -6.69
CA PHE A 2 0.32 15.61 -5.74
C PHE A 2 -0.46 16.90 -6.05
N PHE A 3 -0.55 17.27 -7.31
CA PHE A 3 -1.33 18.43 -7.78
C PHE A 3 -2.85 18.19 -7.78
N CYS A 4 -3.28 16.94 -7.72
CA CYS A 4 -4.72 16.61 -7.64
C CYS A 4 -5.26 16.57 -6.20
N SER A 5 -4.40 16.76 -5.18
CA SER A 5 -4.82 16.77 -3.77
C SER A 5 -5.96 17.73 -3.46
N PRO A 6 -5.99 18.99 -3.96
CA PRO A 6 -7.09 19.90 -3.70
C PRO A 6 -8.43 19.42 -4.28
N LEU A 7 -8.41 18.82 -5.48
CA LEU A 7 -9.62 18.26 -6.10
C LEU A 7 -10.24 17.12 -5.25
N ILE A 8 -9.38 16.32 -4.61
CA ILE A 8 -9.83 15.27 -3.69
C ILE A 8 -10.46 15.90 -2.44
N ALA A 9 -9.83 16.92 -1.87
CA ALA A 9 -10.33 17.61 -0.69
C ALA A 9 -11.67 18.31 -0.96
N ASP A 10 -11.83 18.95 -2.11
CA ASP A 10 -13.08 19.58 -2.55
C ASP A 10 -14.18 18.55 -2.76
N PHE A 11 -13.86 17.41 -3.34
CA PHE A 11 -14.83 16.32 -3.53
C PHE A 11 -15.41 15.82 -2.19
N PHE A 12 -14.58 15.69 -1.17
CA PHE A 12 -15.00 15.23 0.17
C PHE A 12 -15.43 16.36 1.12
N ASN A 13 -15.40 17.62 0.70
CA ASN A 13 -15.69 18.81 1.50
C ASN A 13 -14.85 18.89 2.81
N THR A 14 -13.60 18.45 2.77
CA THR A 14 -12.70 18.41 3.92
C THR A 14 -11.33 19.01 3.54
N PRO A 15 -11.09 20.31 3.82
CA PRO A 15 -9.85 21.00 3.43
C PRO A 15 -8.58 20.38 4.03
N GLU A 16 -8.68 19.80 5.22
CA GLU A 16 -7.59 19.14 5.92
C GLU A 16 -7.02 17.94 5.15
N LEU A 17 -7.85 17.35 4.29
CA LEU A 17 -7.48 16.21 3.46
C LEU A 17 -6.37 16.54 2.45
N THR A 18 -6.25 17.80 2.04
CA THR A 18 -5.21 18.25 1.10
C THR A 18 -3.81 18.02 1.66
N SER A 19 -3.56 18.44 2.90
CA SER A 19 -2.25 18.27 3.55
C SER A 19 -1.96 16.81 3.81
N LEU A 20 -2.94 16.06 4.27
CA LEU A 20 -2.83 14.62 4.53
C LEU A 20 -2.55 13.84 3.24
N ALA A 21 -3.26 14.14 2.15
CA ALA A 21 -3.05 13.51 0.84
C ALA A 21 -1.64 13.78 0.31
N ARG A 22 -1.15 15.02 0.37
CA ARG A 22 0.21 15.35 -0.03
C ARG A 22 1.25 14.58 0.77
N TYR A 23 1.05 14.44 2.07
CA TYR A 23 1.93 13.68 2.94
C TYR A 23 1.96 12.18 2.56
N ILE A 24 0.80 11.59 2.31
CA ILE A 24 0.70 10.18 1.90
C ILE A 24 1.33 9.94 0.52
N PHE A 25 1.28 10.92 -0.39
CA PHE A 25 1.93 10.79 -1.70
C PHE A 25 3.45 10.68 -1.64
N ILE A 26 4.10 11.16 -0.57
CA ILE A 26 5.52 10.88 -0.31
C ILE A 26 5.74 9.36 -0.11
N GLY A 27 4.84 8.70 0.61
CA GLY A 27 4.85 7.25 0.78
C GLY A 27 4.73 6.50 -0.56
N PHE A 28 3.94 7.03 -1.50
CA PHE A 28 3.83 6.44 -2.84
C PHE A 28 5.17 6.48 -3.61
N PHE A 29 5.91 7.58 -3.53
CA PHE A 29 7.25 7.68 -4.10
C PHE A 29 8.22 6.66 -3.48
N LEU A 30 8.22 6.53 -2.15
CA LEU A 30 9.03 5.53 -1.44
C LEU A 30 8.66 4.09 -1.85
N THR A 31 7.37 3.81 -2.00
CA THR A 31 6.89 2.50 -2.48
C THR A 31 7.43 2.19 -3.88
N SER A 32 7.41 3.17 -4.78
CA SER A 32 7.92 3.03 -6.15
C SER A 32 9.41 2.64 -6.18
N LEU A 33 10.22 3.24 -5.31
CA LEU A 33 11.63 2.87 -5.17
C LEU A 33 11.81 1.42 -4.69
N GLY A 34 10.92 0.94 -3.84
CA GLY A 34 10.97 -0.41 -3.28
C GLY A 34 10.49 -1.53 -4.21
N VAL A 35 9.88 -1.23 -5.36
CA VAL A 35 9.31 -2.24 -6.26
C VAL A 35 10.37 -3.21 -6.78
N ALA A 36 11.49 -2.70 -7.29
CA ALA A 36 12.54 -3.50 -7.91
C ALA A 36 13.24 -4.46 -6.91
N PRO A 37 13.74 -4.01 -5.74
CA PRO A 37 14.36 -4.91 -4.78
C PRO A 37 13.38 -5.95 -4.22
N ARG A 38 12.10 -5.61 -4.03
CA ARG A 38 11.08 -6.59 -3.63
C ARG A 38 10.82 -7.64 -4.71
N ALA A 39 10.72 -7.23 -5.98
CA ALA A 39 10.56 -8.15 -7.09
C ALA A 39 11.75 -9.11 -7.19
N TYR A 40 12.97 -8.63 -6.93
CA TYR A 40 14.17 -9.46 -6.87
C TYR A 40 14.10 -10.51 -5.76
N LEU A 41 13.74 -10.12 -4.53
CA LEU A 41 13.58 -11.04 -3.40
C LEU A 41 12.50 -12.09 -3.67
N PHE A 42 11.40 -11.70 -4.28
CA PHE A 42 10.30 -12.60 -4.63
C PHE A 42 10.73 -13.60 -5.72
N ARG A 43 11.39 -13.12 -6.78
CA ARG A 43 11.88 -13.96 -7.89
C ARG A 43 12.87 -15.02 -7.40
N ASN A 44 13.73 -14.68 -6.44
CA ASN A 44 14.72 -15.60 -5.88
C ASN A 44 14.20 -16.45 -4.72
N MET A 45 12.87 -16.45 -4.48
CA MET A 45 12.23 -17.22 -3.42
C MET A 45 12.84 -16.97 -2.02
N MET A 46 13.32 -15.74 -1.75
CA MET A 46 13.92 -15.35 -0.47
C MET A 46 12.83 -15.10 0.58
N VAL A 47 12.12 -16.16 0.95
CA VAL A 47 10.95 -16.09 1.86
C VAL A 47 11.36 -15.65 3.25
N ARG A 48 12.49 -16.12 3.76
CA ARG A 48 13.01 -15.77 5.08
C ARG A 48 13.27 -14.27 5.18
N GLU A 49 13.95 -13.70 4.22
CA GLU A 49 14.28 -12.28 4.15
C GLU A 49 13.03 -11.43 4.04
N ASN A 50 12.10 -11.82 3.18
CA ASN A 50 10.80 -11.14 3.06
C ASN A 50 10.01 -11.16 4.38
N THR A 51 10.04 -12.26 5.12
CA THR A 51 9.38 -12.37 6.44
C THR A 51 10.04 -11.45 7.46
N ILE A 52 11.39 -11.44 7.52
CA ILE A 52 12.14 -10.56 8.42
C ILE A 52 11.84 -9.09 8.11
N ILE A 53 11.85 -8.71 6.84
CA ILE A 53 11.51 -7.35 6.40
C ILE A 53 10.10 -6.97 6.86
N SER A 54 9.12 -7.83 6.63
CA SER A 54 7.71 -7.56 6.96
C SER A 54 7.51 -7.41 8.46
N ILE A 55 8.06 -8.33 9.27
CA ILE A 55 7.93 -8.29 10.73
C ILE A 55 8.65 -7.08 11.32
N SER A 56 9.88 -6.82 10.90
CA SER A 56 10.65 -5.66 11.41
C SER A 56 9.97 -4.34 11.04
N SER A 57 9.48 -4.20 9.82
CA SER A 57 8.76 -3.00 9.38
C SER A 57 7.45 -2.81 10.15
N LEU A 58 6.72 -3.90 10.41
CA LEU A 58 5.48 -3.86 11.18
C LEU A 58 5.73 -3.45 12.64
N LEU A 59 6.76 -4.00 13.27
CA LEU A 59 7.11 -3.67 14.66
C LEU A 59 7.53 -2.21 14.78
N ILE A 60 8.45 -1.74 13.94
CA ILE A 60 8.94 -0.36 13.99
C ILE A 60 7.80 0.62 13.71
N SER A 61 7.01 0.39 12.67
CA SER A 61 5.89 1.26 12.34
C SER A 61 4.77 1.20 13.39
N GLY A 62 4.52 0.02 13.97
CA GLY A 62 3.53 -0.16 15.03
C GLY A 62 3.90 0.61 16.31
N ILE A 63 5.14 0.50 16.76
CA ILE A 63 5.64 1.24 17.93
C ILE A 63 5.52 2.75 17.68
N THR A 64 5.94 3.23 16.52
CA THR A 64 5.81 4.66 16.17
C THR A 64 4.37 5.11 16.05
N GLY A 65 3.47 4.28 15.51
CA GLY A 65 2.05 4.59 15.45
C GLY A 65 1.40 4.71 16.84
N ILE A 66 1.71 3.77 17.72
CA ILE A 66 1.22 3.78 19.12
C ILE A 66 1.74 5.00 19.87
N THR A 67 3.02 5.32 19.74
CA THR A 67 3.60 6.49 20.41
C THR A 67 2.96 7.80 19.92
N LEU A 68 2.77 7.97 18.62
CA LEU A 68 2.10 9.15 18.06
C LEU A 68 0.63 9.24 18.47
N ALA A 69 -0.06 8.11 18.56
CA ALA A 69 -1.44 8.08 19.05
C ALA A 69 -1.52 8.50 20.53
N TYR A 70 -0.57 8.06 21.36
CA TYR A 70 -0.48 8.47 22.76
C TYR A 70 -0.25 9.97 22.93
N TYR A 71 0.53 10.59 22.04
CA TYR A 71 0.73 12.05 22.01
C TYR A 71 -0.43 12.84 21.37
N GLY A 72 -1.53 12.18 21.01
CA GLY A 72 -2.74 12.83 20.49
C GLY A 72 -2.68 13.21 19.00
N PHE A 73 -1.71 12.71 18.23
CA PHE A 73 -1.60 12.96 16.79
C PHE A 73 -2.61 12.13 15.94
N ALA A 74 -3.78 11.79 16.47
CA ALA A 74 -4.93 11.17 15.80
C ALA A 74 -4.63 10.59 14.39
N TYR A 75 -5.20 11.19 13.35
CA TYR A 75 -5.04 10.74 11.95
C TYR A 75 -3.62 10.92 11.38
N TRP A 76 -2.84 11.90 11.89
CA TRP A 76 -1.44 12.06 11.50
C TRP A 76 -0.58 10.89 11.99
N GLY A 77 -0.90 10.31 13.14
CA GLY A 77 -0.22 9.12 13.64
C GLY A 77 -0.35 7.94 12.68
N ILE A 78 -1.56 7.70 12.14
CA ILE A 78 -1.80 6.61 11.18
C ILE A 78 -1.08 6.87 9.84
N ALA A 79 -1.10 8.11 9.36
CA ALA A 79 -0.40 8.47 8.13
C ALA A 79 1.12 8.29 8.26
N THR A 80 1.70 8.75 9.37
CA THR A 80 3.14 8.59 9.66
C THR A 80 3.52 7.13 9.85
N GLN A 81 2.71 6.34 10.55
CA GLN A 81 2.89 4.90 10.67
C GLN A 81 3.01 4.23 9.29
N THR A 82 2.11 4.59 8.37
CA THR A 82 2.12 4.03 7.01
C THR A 82 3.39 4.39 6.25
N ILE A 83 3.84 5.64 6.33
CA ILE A 83 5.06 6.09 5.67
C ILE A 83 6.29 5.41 6.26
N ILE A 84 6.39 5.29 7.59
CA ILE A 84 7.48 4.59 8.26
C ILE A 84 7.51 3.12 7.87
N TYR A 85 6.34 2.46 7.82
CA TYR A 85 6.26 1.08 7.34
C TYR A 85 6.86 0.93 5.95
N VAL A 86 6.43 1.77 5.00
CA VAL A 86 6.93 1.74 3.62
C VAL A 86 8.42 2.06 3.56
N PHE A 87 8.87 3.06 4.30
CA PHE A 87 10.27 3.48 4.34
C PHE A 87 11.18 2.36 4.85
N VAL A 88 10.86 1.79 6.01
CA VAL A 88 11.64 0.67 6.60
C VAL A 88 11.64 -0.55 5.68
N THR A 89 10.47 -0.89 5.11
CA THR A 89 10.37 -2.00 4.17
C THR A 89 11.23 -1.77 2.94
N THR A 90 11.26 -0.56 2.40
CA THR A 90 12.08 -0.22 1.24
C THR A 90 13.56 -0.30 1.56
N LEU A 91 14.00 0.29 2.68
CA LEU A 91 15.39 0.22 3.13
C LEU A 91 15.87 -1.21 3.34
N LEU A 92 15.11 -2.00 4.08
CA LEU A 92 15.46 -3.40 4.33
C LEU A 92 15.44 -4.23 3.05
N SER A 93 14.54 -3.95 2.11
CA SER A 93 14.53 -4.63 0.82
C SER A 93 15.79 -4.36 0.01
N PHE A 94 16.30 -3.14 0.00
CA PHE A 94 17.60 -2.84 -0.62
C PHE A 94 18.75 -3.54 0.09
N TYR A 95 18.74 -3.55 1.41
CA TYR A 95 19.78 -4.19 2.21
C TYR A 95 19.89 -5.70 1.95
N TYR A 96 18.76 -6.41 1.98
CA TYR A 96 18.74 -7.87 1.78
C TYR A 96 18.86 -8.29 0.31
N ALA A 97 18.29 -7.52 -0.61
CA ALA A 97 18.42 -7.81 -2.03
C ALA A 97 19.85 -7.62 -2.55
N LYS A 98 20.68 -6.81 -1.84
CA LYS A 98 22.03 -6.40 -2.31
C LYS A 98 22.00 -5.92 -3.76
N TRP A 99 20.84 -5.39 -4.17
CA TRP A 99 20.60 -4.97 -5.53
C TRP A 99 20.79 -3.45 -5.63
N LEU A 100 21.61 -3.03 -6.57
CA LEU A 100 21.80 -1.62 -6.89
C LEU A 100 21.17 -1.34 -8.25
N PRO A 101 20.40 -0.25 -8.38
CA PRO A 101 19.81 0.12 -9.65
C PRO A 101 20.90 0.42 -10.68
N SER A 102 20.83 -0.23 -11.83
CA SER A 102 21.63 0.13 -12.98
C SER A 102 20.99 1.32 -13.70
N LEU A 103 21.79 2.33 -14.04
CA LEU A 103 21.30 3.49 -14.82
C LEU A 103 21.11 3.15 -16.31
N LYS A 104 21.34 1.91 -16.72
CA LYS A 104 21.06 1.48 -18.08
C LYS A 104 19.55 1.23 -18.22
N ILE A 105 18.90 2.09 -18.99
CA ILE A 105 17.47 1.98 -19.26
C ILE A 105 17.31 1.16 -20.55
N ASP A 106 16.75 -0.03 -20.45
CA ASP A 106 16.36 -0.86 -21.58
C ASP A 106 14.83 -0.86 -21.68
N PHE A 107 14.30 -0.39 -22.80
CA PHE A 107 12.86 -0.35 -23.06
C PHE A 107 12.32 -1.60 -23.74
N SER A 108 13.19 -2.54 -24.13
CA SER A 108 12.78 -3.76 -24.83
C SER A 108 11.81 -4.62 -23.99
N PRO A 109 12.08 -4.92 -22.70
CA PRO A 109 11.14 -5.67 -21.86
C PRO A 109 9.80 -4.95 -21.66
N ILE A 110 9.81 -3.62 -21.61
CA ILE A 110 8.58 -2.83 -21.45
C ILE A 110 7.67 -3.02 -22.66
N LYS A 111 8.24 -2.94 -23.87
CA LYS A 111 7.50 -3.10 -25.12
C LYS A 111 6.86 -4.50 -25.24
N GLU A 112 7.56 -5.52 -24.80
CA GLU A 112 7.07 -6.90 -24.82
C GLU A 112 5.93 -7.12 -23.82
N MET A 113 6.06 -6.56 -22.61
CA MET A 113 5.10 -6.76 -21.53
C MET A 113 3.90 -5.82 -21.53
N ILE A 114 3.94 -4.71 -22.27
CA ILE A 114 2.91 -3.65 -22.19
C ILE A 114 1.52 -4.16 -22.60
N GLY A 115 1.45 -5.06 -23.57
CA GLY A 115 0.19 -5.63 -24.05
C GLY A 115 -0.53 -6.48 -22.99
N PHE A 116 0.23 -7.25 -22.22
CA PHE A 116 -0.30 -8.03 -21.11
C PHE A 116 -0.57 -7.17 -19.88
N SER A 117 0.39 -6.34 -19.49
CA SER A 117 0.30 -5.49 -18.31
C SER A 117 -0.81 -4.47 -18.39
N SER A 118 -1.10 -3.92 -19.58
CA SER A 118 -2.21 -2.96 -19.75
C SER A 118 -3.57 -3.59 -19.46
N LYS A 119 -3.79 -4.84 -19.87
CA LYS A 119 -5.03 -5.57 -19.57
C LYS A 119 -5.17 -5.81 -18.07
N LEU A 120 -4.08 -6.18 -17.39
CA LEU A 120 -4.08 -6.34 -15.93
C LEU A 120 -4.34 -5.02 -15.20
N ILE A 121 -3.78 -3.91 -15.68
CA ILE A 121 -4.03 -2.58 -15.09
C ILE A 121 -5.51 -2.24 -15.18
N VAL A 122 -6.13 -2.42 -16.35
CA VAL A 122 -7.57 -2.16 -16.53
C VAL A 122 -8.41 -3.04 -15.60
N THR A 123 -8.12 -4.33 -15.54
CA THR A 123 -8.84 -5.25 -14.64
C THR A 123 -8.69 -4.84 -13.18
N ASN A 124 -7.48 -4.52 -12.73
CA ASN A 124 -7.23 -4.07 -11.37
C ASN A 124 -7.89 -2.72 -11.07
N PHE A 125 -7.96 -1.82 -12.04
CA PHE A 125 -8.65 -0.54 -11.88
C PHE A 125 -10.14 -0.74 -11.59
N PHE A 126 -10.83 -1.57 -12.37
CA PHE A 126 -12.24 -1.90 -12.11
C PHE A 126 -12.43 -2.64 -10.78
N TYR A 127 -11.52 -3.55 -10.43
CA TYR A 127 -11.54 -4.25 -9.15
C TYR A 127 -11.43 -3.28 -7.97
N ILE A 128 -10.50 -2.33 -8.02
CA ILE A 128 -10.30 -1.32 -6.97
C ILE A 128 -11.53 -0.41 -6.85
N ILE A 129 -12.08 0.05 -7.96
CA ILE A 129 -13.32 0.86 -7.95
C ILE A 129 -14.45 0.07 -7.29
N ASN A 130 -14.69 -1.15 -7.73
CA ASN A 130 -15.77 -1.98 -7.22
C ASN A 130 -15.66 -2.20 -5.70
N ASN A 131 -14.47 -2.48 -5.20
CA ASN A 131 -14.26 -2.71 -3.76
C ASN A 131 -14.32 -1.45 -2.91
N ASN A 132 -14.08 -0.27 -3.48
CA ASN A 132 -14.02 0.98 -2.72
C ASN A 132 -15.19 1.93 -3.00
N VAL A 133 -16.05 1.63 -3.97
CA VAL A 133 -17.15 2.52 -4.37
C VAL A 133 -18.03 2.89 -3.19
N LEU A 134 -18.35 1.94 -2.32
CA LEU A 134 -19.20 2.19 -1.16
C LEU A 134 -18.50 3.09 -0.13
N THR A 135 -17.20 2.87 0.11
CA THR A 135 -16.40 3.73 0.99
C THR A 135 -16.32 5.17 0.47
N VAL A 136 -16.17 5.33 -0.84
CA VAL A 136 -16.14 6.65 -1.49
C VAL A 136 -17.49 7.35 -1.39
N LEU A 137 -18.58 6.64 -1.63
CA LEU A 137 -19.94 7.18 -1.48
C LEU A 137 -20.23 7.57 -0.03
N LEU A 138 -19.89 6.71 0.92
CA LEU A 138 -20.05 7.02 2.35
C LEU A 138 -19.21 8.25 2.74
N GLY A 139 -17.98 8.37 2.25
CA GLY A 139 -17.11 9.51 2.50
C GLY A 139 -17.65 10.84 1.93
N ARG A 140 -18.46 10.77 0.86
CA ARG A 140 -19.06 11.94 0.23
C ARG A 140 -20.32 12.42 0.96
N PHE A 141 -21.16 11.48 1.44
CA PHE A 141 -22.50 11.79 1.94
C PHE A 141 -22.63 11.70 3.46
N TYR A 142 -21.69 11.05 4.15
CA TYR A 142 -21.73 10.82 5.58
C TYR A 142 -20.52 11.39 6.31
N THR A 143 -20.60 11.43 7.62
CA THR A 143 -19.52 11.94 8.48
C THR A 143 -18.32 10.99 8.50
N PRO A 144 -17.10 11.49 8.76
CA PRO A 144 -15.90 10.66 8.90
C PRO A 144 -16.02 9.53 9.93
N HIS A 145 -16.81 9.72 10.98
CA HIS A 145 -17.08 8.71 12.00
C HIS A 145 -17.82 7.47 11.42
N VAL A 146 -18.83 7.70 10.60
CA VAL A 146 -19.57 6.60 9.93
C VAL A 146 -18.67 5.83 8.98
N VAL A 147 -17.87 6.55 8.19
CA VAL A 147 -16.89 5.95 7.27
C VAL A 147 -15.85 5.13 8.05
N GLY A 148 -15.37 5.66 9.17
CA GLY A 148 -14.43 4.97 10.06
C GLY A 148 -14.99 3.64 10.57
N ASN A 149 -16.21 3.64 11.11
CA ASN A 149 -16.86 2.43 11.60
C ASN A 149 -17.09 1.40 10.49
N TYR A 150 -17.56 1.84 9.33
CA TYR A 150 -17.73 0.97 8.16
C TYR A 150 -16.41 0.33 7.71
N THR A 151 -15.36 1.14 7.58
CA THR A 151 -14.06 0.64 7.12
C THR A 151 -13.43 -0.33 8.13
N GLN A 152 -13.61 -0.11 9.42
CA GLN A 152 -13.16 -1.07 10.45
C GLN A 152 -13.94 -2.38 10.40
N ALA A 153 -15.27 -2.32 10.31
CA ALA A 153 -16.09 -3.52 10.15
C ALA A 153 -15.72 -4.31 8.90
N SER A 154 -15.52 -3.62 7.77
CA SER A 154 -15.07 -4.22 6.50
C SER A 154 -13.69 -4.86 6.61
N LYS A 155 -12.75 -4.25 7.34
CA LYS A 155 -11.42 -4.85 7.60
C LYS A 155 -11.52 -6.15 8.38
N TRP A 156 -12.32 -6.19 9.45
CA TRP A 156 -12.52 -7.42 10.24
C TRP A 156 -13.13 -8.54 9.42
N ASN A 157 -14.16 -8.22 8.62
CA ASN A 157 -14.75 -9.19 7.69
C ASN A 157 -13.73 -9.70 6.66
N SER A 158 -12.96 -8.80 6.06
CA SER A 158 -11.92 -9.15 5.08
C SER A 158 -10.79 -10.00 5.69
N MET A 159 -10.40 -9.77 6.95
CA MET A 159 -9.38 -10.58 7.63
C MET A 159 -9.81 -12.04 7.72
N GLY A 160 -11.06 -12.32 8.07
CA GLY A 160 -11.58 -13.70 8.09
C GLY A 160 -11.52 -14.40 6.74
N ILE A 161 -11.94 -13.69 5.68
CA ILE A 161 -11.91 -14.22 4.31
C ILE A 161 -10.46 -14.42 3.82
N LEU A 162 -9.58 -13.46 4.08
CA LEU A 162 -8.18 -13.51 3.63
C LEU A 162 -7.39 -14.64 4.29
N LEU A 163 -7.64 -14.97 5.55
CA LEU A 163 -6.99 -16.09 6.22
C LEU A 163 -7.27 -17.41 5.49
N ILE A 164 -8.54 -17.63 5.10
CA ILE A 164 -8.93 -18.83 4.38
C ILE A 164 -8.38 -18.80 2.94
N SER A 165 -8.60 -17.70 2.23
CA SER A 165 -8.21 -17.57 0.82
C SER A 165 -6.71 -17.63 0.61
N ASN A 166 -5.91 -16.97 1.47
CA ASN A 166 -4.45 -16.98 1.36
C ASN A 166 -3.87 -18.37 1.66
N THR A 167 -4.47 -19.10 2.59
CA THR A 167 -4.05 -20.47 2.89
C THR A 167 -4.32 -21.40 1.69
N LEU A 168 -5.51 -21.29 1.09
CA LEU A 168 -5.87 -22.08 -0.09
C LEU A 168 -5.01 -21.71 -1.31
N ASN A 169 -4.83 -20.44 -1.58
CA ASN A 169 -4.01 -19.97 -2.70
C ASN A 169 -2.52 -20.31 -2.53
N GLY A 170 -2.00 -20.26 -1.30
CA GLY A 170 -0.62 -20.63 -1.00
C GLY A 170 -0.31 -22.10 -1.25
N ILE A 171 -1.34 -22.97 -1.18
CA ILE A 171 -1.21 -24.39 -1.47
C ILE A 171 -1.42 -24.67 -2.96
N SER A 172 -2.34 -23.96 -3.62
CA SER A 172 -2.69 -24.22 -5.01
C SER A 172 -1.71 -23.64 -6.02
N GLN A 173 -1.10 -22.48 -5.75
CA GLN A 173 -0.14 -21.86 -6.69
C GLN A 173 1.11 -22.70 -7.06
N PRO A 174 1.74 -23.47 -6.17
CA PRO A 174 2.87 -24.32 -6.54
C PRO A 174 2.46 -25.63 -7.21
N VAL A 175 1.17 -25.96 -7.29
CA VAL A 175 0.66 -27.23 -7.85
C VAL A 175 0.21 -27.06 -9.31
N PHE A 176 -0.03 -25.83 -9.77
CA PHE A 176 -0.38 -25.48 -11.15
C PHE A 176 0.64 -24.52 -11.76
#